data_55c1ede116b3fb6a23ee279cdfbbb071
#
_entry.id   55c1ede116b3fb6a23ee279cdfbbb071
#
_cell.length_a   1.000
_cell.length_b   1.000
_cell.length_c   1.000
_cell.angle_alpha   90.00
_cell.angle_beta   90.00
_cell.angle_gamma   90.00
#
_symmetry.space_group_name_H-M   'P 1'
#
loop_
_entity.id
_entity.type
_entity.pdbx_description
1 polymer ?
#
loop_
_entity_poly.entity_id
_entity_poly.type
_entity_poly.pdbx_seq_one_letter_code
_entity_poly.pdbx_strand_id
1 'polypeptide(L)'
;MALTVAAKEHDVPILGPVTLYLTFHMPRPVSVSRRYPNSAPDLDKLIRGVGDSLQESGILANDGQIVSIKAHKIYAAERGDIGVEIEIYPKA
;
A
#
# COMPACT_ATOMS: atom_id res chain seq x y z
N MET A 1 -4.37 8.54 7.98
CA MET A 1 -4.56 7.72 6.77
C MET A 1 -5.08 6.35 7.17
N ALA A 2 -6.20 5.92 6.60
CA ALA A 2 -6.72 4.59 6.88
C ALA A 2 -5.90 3.54 6.13
N LEU A 3 -5.68 2.40 6.77
CA LEU A 3 -4.94 1.28 6.19
C LEU A 3 -5.85 0.06 6.10
N THR A 4 -6.05 -0.44 4.89
CA THR A 4 -6.79 -1.68 4.66
C THR A 4 -5.82 -2.72 4.13
N VAL A 5 -5.73 -3.85 4.82
CA VAL A 5 -4.85 -4.95 4.41
C VAL A 5 -5.71 -6.17 4.13
N ALA A 6 -5.61 -6.69 2.90
CA ALA A 6 -6.21 -7.95 2.52
C ALA A 6 -5.09 -8.98 2.33
N ALA A 7 -4.90 -9.84 3.30
CA ALA A 7 -3.96 -10.96 3.21
C ALA A 7 -4.78 -12.23 3.09
N LYS A 8 -4.48 -13.05 2.08
CA LYS A 8 -5.24 -14.28 1.87
C LYS A 8 -4.88 -15.32 2.92
N GLU A 9 -5.80 -15.50 3.87
CA GLU A 9 -5.89 -16.66 4.78
C GLU A 9 -4.57 -17.22 5.28
N HIS A 10 -3.62 -16.36 5.65
CA HIS A 10 -2.34 -16.81 6.16
C HIS A 10 -2.16 -16.39 7.60
N ASP A 11 -1.57 -17.26 8.37
CA ASP A 11 -1.12 -16.89 9.70
C ASP A 11 0.00 -15.86 9.60
N VAL A 12 0.06 -14.95 10.55
CA VAL A 12 1.14 -13.98 10.64
C VAL A 12 2.20 -14.49 11.62
N PRO A 13 3.47 -14.22 11.34
CA PRO A 13 3.97 -13.53 10.14
C PRO A 13 3.88 -14.40 8.89
N ILE A 14 3.66 -13.75 7.77
CA ILE A 14 3.76 -14.43 6.48
C ILE A 14 5.24 -14.68 6.20
N LEU A 15 5.60 -15.89 5.84
CA LEU A 15 6.97 -16.28 5.54
C LEU A 15 7.15 -16.50 4.04
N GLY A 16 8.39 -16.32 3.57
CA GLY A 16 8.71 -16.50 2.16
C GLY A 16 8.39 -15.28 1.31
N PRO A 17 8.65 -15.37 0.00
CA PRO A 17 8.49 -14.24 -0.91
C PRO A 17 7.04 -13.88 -1.13
N VAL A 18 6.77 -12.58 -1.27
CA VAL A 18 5.42 -12.06 -1.49
C VAL A 18 5.40 -11.06 -2.64
N THR A 19 4.22 -10.95 -3.27
CA THR A 19 3.86 -9.87 -4.18
C THR A 19 2.89 -8.94 -3.48
N LEU A 20 3.11 -7.64 -3.63
CA LEU A 20 2.19 -6.62 -3.12
C LEU A 20 1.46 -5.92 -4.26
N TYR A 21 0.18 -5.66 -4.06
CA TYR A 21 -0.59 -4.72 -4.86
C TYR A 21 -1.02 -3.59 -3.94
N LEU A 22 -0.61 -2.37 -4.26
CA LEU A 22 -0.85 -1.20 -3.42
C LEU A 22 -1.65 -0.16 -4.20
N THR A 23 -2.70 0.37 -3.57
CA THR A 23 -3.44 1.50 -4.10
C THR A 23 -3.49 2.58 -3.03
N PHE A 24 -2.85 3.72 -3.31
CA PHE A 24 -2.85 4.85 -2.41
C PHE A 24 -3.96 5.81 -2.81
N HIS A 25 -4.98 5.93 -1.95
CA HIS A 25 -6.11 6.84 -2.14
C HIS A 25 -5.78 8.18 -1.52
N MET A 26 -5.41 9.14 -2.36
CA MET A 26 -4.91 10.44 -1.94
C MET A 26 -6.04 11.46 -1.81
N PRO A 27 -5.90 12.44 -0.91
CA PRO A 27 -6.88 13.52 -0.83
C PRO A 27 -6.82 14.38 -2.09
N ARG A 28 -8.00 14.77 -2.59
CA ARG A 28 -8.11 15.71 -3.70
C ARG A 28 -8.38 17.11 -3.17
N PRO A 29 -7.45 18.07 -3.38
CA PRO A 29 -7.73 19.47 -3.05
C PRO A 29 -8.88 20.00 -3.89
N VAL A 30 -9.69 20.89 -3.32
CA VAL A 30 -10.89 21.42 -3.97
C VAL A 30 -10.56 22.10 -5.32
N SER A 31 -9.42 22.76 -5.39
CA SER A 31 -8.99 23.50 -6.58
C SER A 31 -8.38 22.63 -7.68
N VAL A 32 -8.26 21.31 -7.46
CA VAL A 32 -7.57 20.43 -8.40
C VAL A 32 -8.57 19.67 -9.25
N SER A 33 -8.39 19.77 -10.58
CA SER A 33 -9.23 19.08 -11.55
C SER A 33 -8.49 17.97 -12.31
N ARG A 34 -7.18 17.84 -12.12
CA ARG A 34 -6.41 16.80 -12.81
C ARG A 34 -6.84 15.40 -12.37
N ARG A 35 -6.66 14.43 -13.26
CA ARG A 35 -7.13 13.07 -13.03
C ARG A 35 -6.30 12.30 -11.99
N TYR A 36 -4.98 12.53 -11.97
CA TYR A 36 -4.07 11.77 -11.13
C TYR A 36 -3.28 12.67 -10.18
N PRO A 37 -3.00 12.19 -8.95
CA PRO A 37 -2.24 12.95 -7.96
C PRO A 37 -0.75 12.91 -8.26
N ASN A 38 -0.28 13.77 -9.15
CA ASN A 38 1.11 13.81 -9.59
C ASN A 38 1.99 14.74 -8.77
N SER A 39 1.59 15.06 -7.55
CA SER A 39 2.35 15.88 -6.61
C SER A 39 2.81 15.05 -5.42
N ALA A 40 3.61 15.63 -4.53
CA ALA A 40 4.07 14.95 -3.33
C ALA A 40 2.89 14.46 -2.47
N PRO A 41 3.05 13.39 -1.68
CA PRO A 41 4.27 12.61 -1.52
C PRO A 41 4.57 11.69 -2.71
N ASP A 42 5.84 11.41 -2.92
CA ASP A 42 6.29 10.55 -4.02
C ASP A 42 5.87 9.09 -3.79
N LEU A 43 5.55 8.40 -4.87
CA LEU A 43 5.07 7.02 -4.78
C LEU A 43 6.09 6.08 -4.13
N ASP A 44 7.37 6.24 -4.45
CA ASP A 44 8.42 5.39 -3.88
C ASP A 44 8.52 5.52 -2.35
N LYS A 45 8.31 6.73 -1.83
CA LYS A 45 8.30 6.97 -0.39
C LYS A 45 7.09 6.33 0.29
N LEU A 46 5.93 6.37 -0.36
CA LEU A 46 4.73 5.72 0.13
C LEU A 46 4.90 4.20 0.18
N ILE A 47 5.52 3.64 -0.85
CA ILE A 47 5.81 2.20 -0.91
C ILE A 47 6.74 1.79 0.24
N ARG A 48 7.79 2.58 0.49
CA ARG A 48 8.72 2.31 1.58
C ARG A 48 8.01 2.32 2.93
N GLY A 49 7.12 3.28 3.14
CA GLY A 49 6.33 3.36 4.37
C GLY A 49 5.47 2.13 4.59
N VAL A 50 4.89 1.57 3.53
CA VAL A 50 4.12 0.33 3.62
C VAL A 50 5.01 -0.84 4.01
N GLY A 51 6.16 -0.99 3.38
CA GLY A 51 7.11 -2.06 3.71
C GLY A 51 7.53 -2.02 5.18
N ASP A 52 7.87 -0.84 5.67
CA ASP A 52 8.24 -0.64 7.07
C ASP A 52 7.08 -1.01 8.00
N SER A 53 5.87 -0.58 7.68
CA SER A 53 4.67 -0.88 8.47
C SER A 53 4.35 -2.36 8.53
N LEU A 54 4.48 -3.06 7.41
CA LEU A 54 4.22 -4.51 7.35
C LEU A 54 5.24 -5.29 8.20
N GLN A 55 6.48 -4.86 8.22
CA GLN A 55 7.50 -5.47 9.05
C GLN A 55 7.28 -5.15 10.53
N GLU A 56 7.05 -3.89 10.86
CA GLU A 56 6.84 -3.45 12.25
C GLU A 56 5.61 -4.10 12.88
N SER A 57 4.54 -4.27 12.10
CA SER A 57 3.30 -4.87 12.60
C SER A 57 3.39 -6.39 12.72
N GLY A 58 4.46 -7.01 12.20
CA GLY A 58 4.64 -8.45 12.24
C GLY A 58 3.87 -9.22 11.17
N ILE A 59 3.25 -8.54 10.22
CA ILE A 59 2.58 -9.20 9.08
C ILE A 59 3.61 -9.88 8.20
N LEU A 60 4.74 -9.20 7.94
CA LEU A 60 5.91 -9.81 7.31
C LEU A 60 7.02 -9.91 8.34
N ALA A 61 7.82 -10.96 8.28
CA ALA A 61 8.99 -11.11 9.14
C ALA A 61 10.08 -10.12 8.74
N ASN A 62 10.19 -9.83 7.44
CA ASN A 62 11.20 -8.93 6.91
C ASN A 62 10.71 -8.34 5.59
N ASP A 63 10.94 -7.03 5.37
CA ASP A 63 10.53 -6.37 4.13
C ASP A 63 11.28 -6.88 2.90
N GLY A 64 12.41 -7.54 3.08
CA GLY A 64 13.13 -8.23 2.01
C GLY A 64 12.34 -9.36 1.35
N GLN A 65 11.25 -9.82 1.98
CA GLN A 65 10.36 -10.82 1.39
C GLN A 65 9.57 -10.27 0.19
N ILE A 66 9.48 -8.95 0.07
CA ILE A 66 8.74 -8.30 -1.02
C ILE A 66 9.59 -8.39 -2.28
N VAL A 67 9.18 -9.24 -3.22
CA VAL A 67 9.93 -9.48 -4.45
C VAL A 67 9.27 -8.85 -5.67
N SER A 68 8.04 -8.38 -5.54
CA SER A 68 7.28 -7.78 -6.63
C SER A 68 6.25 -6.83 -6.05
N ILE A 69 6.12 -5.65 -6.64
CA ILE A 69 5.14 -4.64 -6.21
C ILE A 69 4.50 -4.04 -7.45
N LYS A 70 3.17 -3.96 -7.43
CA LYS A 70 2.42 -3.10 -8.34
C LYS A 70 1.72 -2.05 -7.49
N ALA A 71 2.00 -0.78 -7.75
CA ALA A 71 1.51 0.30 -6.92
C ALA A 71 1.07 1.50 -7.76
N HIS A 72 0.02 2.17 -7.30
CA HIS A 72 -0.42 3.42 -7.90
C HIS A 72 -1.01 4.36 -6.87
N LYS A 73 -0.93 5.65 -7.20
CA LYS A 73 -1.65 6.71 -6.49
C LYS A 73 -2.87 7.10 -7.31
N ILE A 74 -4.02 7.19 -6.66
CA ILE A 74 -5.23 7.74 -7.25
C ILE A 74 -5.85 8.71 -6.25
N TYR A 75 -6.74 9.56 -6.72
CA TYR A 75 -7.52 10.38 -5.80
C TYR A 75 -8.62 9.54 -5.17
N ALA A 76 -8.81 9.69 -3.88
CA ALA A 76 -9.95 9.07 -3.18
C ALA A 76 -11.25 9.65 -3.74
N ALA A 77 -12.27 8.80 -3.87
CA ALA A 77 -13.59 9.23 -4.30
C ALA A 77 -14.23 10.15 -3.27
N GLU A 78 -14.03 9.86 -1.99
CA GLU A 78 -14.53 10.62 -0.86
C GLU A 78 -13.48 10.70 0.23
N ARG A 79 -13.64 11.66 1.17
CA ARG A 79 -12.71 11.81 2.28
C ARG A 79 -12.54 10.54 3.12
N GLY A 80 -13.61 9.80 3.31
CA GLY A 80 -13.58 8.56 4.07
C GLY A 80 -12.77 7.46 3.41
N ASP A 81 -12.48 7.59 2.12
CA ASP A 81 -11.72 6.60 1.35
C ASP A 81 -10.22 6.88 1.32
N ILE A 82 -9.78 7.98 1.93
CA ILE A 82 -8.34 8.29 1.98
C ILE A 82 -7.61 7.23 2.77
N GLY A 83 -6.56 6.67 2.19
CA GLY A 83 -5.77 5.64 2.83
C GLY A 83 -5.03 4.79 1.82
N VAL A 84 -4.63 3.60 2.24
CA VAL A 84 -3.96 2.65 1.35
C VAL A 84 -4.62 1.29 1.42
N GLU A 85 -4.88 0.71 0.26
CA GLU A 85 -5.27 -0.68 0.14
C GLU A 85 -4.03 -1.52 -0.13
N ILE A 86 -3.86 -2.58 0.64
CA ILE A 86 -2.71 -3.49 0.50
C ILE A 86 -3.25 -4.90 0.29
N GLU A 87 -2.84 -5.50 -0.83
CA GLU A 87 -3.10 -6.90 -1.07
C GLU A 87 -1.75 -7.62 -1.06
N ILE A 88 -1.67 -8.71 -0.31
CA ILE A 88 -0.44 -9.49 -0.16
C ILE A 88 -0.68 -10.90 -0.70
N TYR A 89 0.12 -11.30 -1.66
CA TYR A 89 0.03 -12.62 -2.26
C TYR A 89 1.35 -13.37 -2.08
N PRO A 90 1.37 -14.43 -1.26
CA PRO A 90 2.54 -15.28 -1.16
C PRO A 90 2.89 -15.90 -2.51
N LYS A 91 4.17 -15.96 -2.81
CA LYS A 91 4.69 -16.62 -4.01
C LYS A 91 5.22 -17.99 -3.67
N ALA A 92 4.92 -18.94 -4.53
CA ALA A 92 5.47 -20.28 -4.40
C ALA A 92 6.96 -20.33 -4.76
#